data_9b9ae308fd0fe8c07a76a64c4267335c
#
_entry.id   9b9ae308fd0fe8c07a76a64c4267335c
#
_cell.length_a   1.000
_cell.length_b   1.000
_cell.length_c   1.000
_cell.angle_alpha   90.00
_cell.angle_beta   90.00
_cell.angle_gamma   90.00
#
_symmetry.space_group_name_H-M   'P 1'
#
loop_
_entity.id
_entity.type
_entity.pdbx_description
1 polymer ?
#
loop_
_entity_poly.entity_id
_entity_poly.type
_entity_poly.pdbx_seq_one_letter_code
_entity_poly.pdbx_strand_id
1 'polypeptide(L)'
;MGMGKEKLSHFRFYWHDIVSGPNPSSIQVVSPPTNSTTAFGLINMIDNPLTVGPKLSSKMVGKAQGLYTSASQEEIGLLMIMNFAFIDGKYNGSTFTVLGRNTVLSKVREMSVIGGSGLFRFAKGYVQVKTYTFNSTTKDATVEYNAYVFHY
;
A
#
# COMPACT_ATOMS: atom_id res chain seq x y z
N MET A 1 -4.58 6.96 -32.72
CA MET A 1 -4.63 5.90 -31.71
C MET A 1 -5.81 6.14 -30.77
N GLY A 2 -6.77 5.24 -30.76
CA GLY A 2 -7.91 5.31 -29.87
C GLY A 2 -7.66 4.57 -28.56
N MET A 3 -8.20 5.07 -27.44
CA MET A 3 -8.26 4.31 -26.22
C MET A 3 -9.36 3.25 -26.36
N GLY A 4 -9.14 2.09 -25.76
CA GLY A 4 -10.15 1.07 -25.65
C GLY A 4 -11.32 1.54 -24.78
N LYS A 5 -12.31 0.69 -24.61
CA LYS A 5 -13.45 0.95 -23.73
C LYS A 5 -13.00 0.96 -22.27
N GLU A 6 -13.45 1.96 -21.51
CA GLU A 6 -13.18 2.01 -20.07
C GLU A 6 -13.78 0.79 -19.37
N LYS A 7 -13.02 0.19 -18.47
CA LYS A 7 -13.46 -0.96 -17.68
C LYS A 7 -13.10 -0.76 -16.22
N LEU A 8 -13.87 -1.39 -15.35
CA LEU A 8 -13.62 -1.44 -13.92
C LEU A 8 -13.01 -2.79 -13.58
N SER A 9 -11.83 -2.80 -13.03
CA SER A 9 -11.19 -4.00 -12.51
C SER A 9 -11.15 -3.96 -10.99
N HIS A 10 -11.38 -5.12 -10.37
CA HIS A 10 -11.31 -5.29 -8.93
C HIS A 10 -10.17 -6.24 -8.61
N PHE A 11 -9.25 -5.79 -7.75
CA PHE A 11 -8.12 -6.58 -7.29
C PHE A 11 -8.22 -6.75 -5.77
N ARG A 12 -7.96 -7.95 -5.29
CA ARG A 12 -7.84 -8.22 -3.87
C ARG A 12 -6.48 -8.87 -3.63
N PHE A 13 -5.70 -8.29 -2.72
CA PHE A 13 -4.40 -8.82 -2.31
C PHE A 13 -4.07 -8.37 -0.90
N TYR A 14 -2.98 -8.94 -0.36
CA TYR A 14 -2.51 -8.65 1.00
C TYR A 14 -1.16 -7.98 0.93
N TRP A 15 -1.06 -6.85 1.62
CA TRP A 15 0.10 -5.98 1.70
C TRP A 15 0.83 -6.29 3.00
N HIS A 16 2.11 -6.62 2.93
CA HIS A 16 2.90 -7.04 4.08
C HIS A 16 3.94 -6.00 4.41
N ASP A 17 3.80 -5.37 5.57
CA ASP A 17 4.74 -4.38 6.09
C ASP A 17 5.66 -5.10 7.08
N ILE A 18 6.85 -5.46 6.64
CA ILE A 18 7.80 -6.24 7.42
C ILE A 18 8.88 -5.29 7.89
N VAL A 19 8.82 -4.92 9.18
CA VAL A 19 9.77 -3.99 9.80
C VAL A 19 10.80 -4.71 10.66
N SER A 20 10.58 -5.99 10.97
CA SER A 20 11.42 -6.81 11.83
C SER A 20 12.28 -7.79 11.05
N GLY A 21 13.23 -8.43 11.76
CA GLY A 21 14.08 -9.46 11.21
C GLY A 21 15.25 -8.94 10.39
N PRO A 22 16.03 -9.87 9.78
CA PRO A 22 17.25 -9.48 9.05
C PRO A 22 16.99 -8.89 7.65
N ASN A 23 15.79 -9.10 7.10
CA ASN A 23 15.44 -8.65 5.74
C ASN A 23 14.10 -7.90 5.74
N PRO A 24 14.02 -6.71 6.37
CA PRO A 24 12.78 -5.94 6.40
C PRO A 24 12.44 -5.41 5.01
N SER A 25 11.15 -5.33 4.71
CA SER A 25 10.65 -4.67 3.50
C SER A 25 10.30 -3.20 3.74
N SER A 26 10.29 -2.79 5.00
CA SER A 26 9.98 -1.43 5.43
C SER A 26 11.07 -0.97 6.39
N ILE A 27 11.70 0.16 6.08
CA ILE A 27 12.77 0.71 6.91
C ILE A 27 12.48 2.16 7.29
N GLN A 28 12.78 2.50 8.55
CA GLN A 28 12.62 3.86 9.02
C GLN A 28 13.80 4.69 8.53
N VAL A 29 13.52 5.74 7.76
CA VAL A 29 14.55 6.63 7.21
C VAL A 29 14.58 7.99 7.91
N VAL A 30 13.47 8.37 8.56
CA VAL A 30 13.42 9.54 9.45
C VAL A 30 12.76 9.12 10.75
N SER A 31 13.42 9.40 11.88
CA SER A 31 12.88 9.14 13.22
C SER A 31 12.00 10.30 13.65
N PRO A 32 10.87 10.04 14.33
CA PRO A 32 10.05 11.11 14.90
C PRO A 32 10.76 11.74 16.12
N PRO A 33 10.32 12.93 16.57
CA PRO A 33 10.77 13.46 17.85
C PRO A 33 10.51 12.48 18.99
N THR A 34 11.42 12.41 19.97
CA THR A 34 11.40 11.42 21.06
C THR A 34 10.18 11.54 21.97
N ASN A 35 9.57 12.72 22.05
CA ASN A 35 8.38 12.97 22.87
C ASN A 35 7.07 12.92 22.08
N SER A 36 7.11 12.46 20.85
CA SER A 36 5.90 12.37 20.01
C SER A 36 5.00 11.22 20.45
N THR A 37 3.71 11.49 20.62
CA THR A 37 2.70 10.47 20.93
C THR A 37 2.11 9.83 19.69
N THR A 38 2.24 10.48 18.53
CA THR A 38 1.68 10.02 17.24
C THR A 38 2.75 9.61 16.25
N ALA A 39 4.03 9.69 16.66
CA ALA A 39 5.19 9.51 15.79
C ALA A 39 5.26 10.52 14.63
N PHE A 40 4.60 11.67 14.77
CA PHE A 40 4.58 12.71 13.73
C PHE A 40 5.99 13.03 13.23
N GLY A 41 6.18 12.96 11.92
CA GLY A 41 7.47 13.19 11.26
C GLY A 41 8.25 11.91 10.92
N LEU A 42 7.83 10.74 11.42
CA LEU A 42 8.42 9.47 11.01
C LEU A 42 8.21 9.25 9.51
N ILE A 43 9.24 8.75 8.83
CA ILE A 43 9.12 8.30 7.43
C ILE A 43 9.72 6.90 7.32
N ASN A 44 8.92 5.98 6.76
CA ASN A 44 9.38 4.65 6.37
C ASN A 44 9.40 4.54 4.85
N MET A 45 10.48 4.01 4.31
CA MET A 45 10.57 3.60 2.91
C MET A 45 10.14 2.14 2.80
N ILE A 46 9.33 1.81 1.80
CA ILE A 46 8.78 0.46 1.66
C ILE A 46 9.00 -0.12 0.28
N ASP A 47 9.22 -1.44 0.28
CA ASP A 47 9.20 -2.32 -0.89
C ASP A 47 8.45 -3.58 -0.44
N ASN A 48 7.16 -3.41 -0.17
CA ASN A 48 6.35 -4.41 0.52
C ASN A 48 5.79 -5.44 -0.44
N PRO A 49 5.91 -6.74 -0.14
CA PRO A 49 5.31 -7.76 -0.98
C PRO A 49 3.78 -7.72 -0.94
N LEU A 50 3.19 -8.01 -2.11
CA LEU A 50 1.74 -8.18 -2.29
C LEU A 50 1.49 -9.63 -2.62
N THR A 51 0.62 -10.29 -1.86
CA THR A 51 0.32 -11.72 -2.02
C THR A 51 -1.17 -11.96 -2.21
N VAL A 52 -1.52 -13.09 -2.85
CA VAL A 52 -2.94 -13.44 -3.11
C VAL A 52 -3.69 -13.80 -1.83
N GLY A 53 -3.01 -14.42 -0.87
CA GLY A 53 -3.60 -14.81 0.41
C GLY A 53 -2.91 -14.08 1.56
N PRO A 54 -3.47 -14.20 2.79
CA PRO A 54 -2.95 -13.46 3.94
C PRO A 54 -1.58 -13.95 4.43
N LYS A 55 -1.20 -15.18 4.11
CA LYS A 55 0.13 -15.69 4.50
C LYS A 55 1.19 -15.11 3.59
N LEU A 56 2.32 -14.70 4.18
CA LEU A 56 3.47 -14.21 3.42
C LEU A 56 3.98 -15.24 2.41
N SER A 57 3.80 -16.54 2.72
CA SER A 57 4.18 -17.64 1.85
C SER A 57 3.25 -17.88 0.67
N SER A 58 2.10 -17.20 0.61
CA SER A 58 1.21 -17.30 -0.53
C SER A 58 1.82 -16.63 -1.76
N LYS A 59 1.22 -16.87 -2.93
CA LYS A 59 1.78 -16.38 -4.20
C LYS A 59 1.94 -14.88 -4.21
N MET A 60 3.15 -14.39 -4.50
CA MET A 60 3.43 -12.97 -4.68
C MET A 60 2.95 -12.54 -6.07
N VAL A 61 2.18 -11.45 -6.12
CA VAL A 61 1.63 -10.90 -7.36
C VAL A 61 2.21 -9.54 -7.71
N GLY A 62 2.91 -8.91 -6.78
CA GLY A 62 3.50 -7.60 -7.01
C GLY A 62 4.20 -7.07 -5.77
N LYS A 63 4.57 -5.80 -5.84
CA LYS A 63 5.18 -5.08 -4.73
C LYS A 63 4.60 -3.68 -4.63
N ALA A 64 4.43 -3.20 -3.39
CA ALA A 64 4.09 -1.82 -3.10
C ALA A 64 5.38 -1.08 -2.76
N GLN A 65 5.76 -0.16 -3.64
CA GLN A 65 7.03 0.57 -3.54
C GLN A 65 6.76 2.05 -3.35
N GLY A 66 7.30 2.61 -2.28
CA GLY A 66 7.11 4.01 -1.96
C GLY A 66 7.46 4.32 -0.52
N LEU A 67 6.61 5.09 0.13
CA LEU A 67 6.85 5.48 1.52
C LEU A 67 5.52 5.70 2.25
N TYR A 68 5.58 5.67 3.57
CA TYR A 68 4.55 6.26 4.40
C TYR A 68 5.18 7.14 5.49
N THR A 69 4.44 8.16 5.86
CA THR A 69 4.89 9.12 6.87
C THR A 69 3.77 9.42 7.86
N SER A 70 4.12 9.56 9.13
CA SER A 70 3.17 9.98 10.15
C SER A 70 2.94 11.49 10.01
N ALA A 71 1.74 11.86 9.58
CA ALA A 71 1.40 13.20 9.14
C ALA A 71 0.39 13.91 10.05
N SER A 72 0.04 13.31 11.20
CA SER A 72 -0.88 13.93 12.16
C SER A 72 -0.22 14.15 13.49
N GLN A 73 -0.48 15.31 14.10
CA GLN A 73 0.01 15.65 15.43
C GLN A 73 -0.93 15.18 16.55
N GLU A 74 -2.18 14.83 16.22
CA GLU A 74 -3.20 14.52 17.23
C GLU A 74 -3.61 13.05 17.24
N GLU A 75 -3.55 12.39 16.08
CA GLU A 75 -3.92 10.97 15.94
C GLU A 75 -2.84 10.19 15.20
N ILE A 76 -2.94 8.87 15.22
CA ILE A 76 -2.06 8.03 14.39
C ILE A 76 -2.64 8.01 12.98
N GLY A 77 -2.05 8.81 12.10
CA GLY A 77 -2.49 8.97 10.72
C GLY A 77 -1.30 9.05 9.79
N LEU A 78 -1.35 8.24 8.73
CA LEU A 78 -0.27 8.15 7.76
C LEU A 78 -0.67 8.82 6.45
N LEU A 79 0.30 9.46 5.80
CA LEU A 79 0.25 9.75 4.38
C LEU A 79 0.94 8.59 3.66
N MET A 80 0.23 7.93 2.75
CA MET A 80 0.76 6.82 1.96
C MET A 80 0.99 7.29 0.53
N ILE A 81 2.16 6.99 -0.01
CA ILE A 81 2.51 7.23 -1.41
C ILE A 81 3.17 5.96 -1.93
N MET A 82 2.48 5.22 -2.81
CA MET A 82 2.95 3.91 -3.23
C MET A 82 2.64 3.65 -4.69
N ASN A 83 3.59 3.03 -5.39
CA ASN A 83 3.35 2.39 -6.67
C ASN A 83 3.11 0.90 -6.43
N PHE A 84 2.00 0.39 -6.94
CA PHE A 84 1.73 -1.04 -6.94
C PHE A 84 2.21 -1.60 -8.28
N ALA A 85 3.33 -2.32 -8.23
CA ALA A 85 3.98 -2.87 -9.42
C ALA A 85 3.68 -4.37 -9.50
N PHE A 86 2.96 -4.77 -10.55
CA PHE A 86 2.58 -6.17 -10.73
C PHE A 86 3.69 -6.94 -11.43
N ILE A 87 3.94 -8.17 -10.95
CA ILE A 87 5.02 -9.04 -11.46
C ILE A 87 4.49 -10.35 -12.02
N ASP A 88 3.17 -10.52 -12.07
CA ASP A 88 2.56 -11.79 -12.45
C ASP A 88 1.29 -11.56 -13.26
N GLY A 89 0.97 -12.54 -14.14
CA GLY A 89 -0.26 -12.57 -14.89
C GLY A 89 -0.37 -11.48 -15.96
N LYS A 90 -1.62 -11.17 -16.31
CA LYS A 90 -1.96 -10.22 -17.37
C LYS A 90 -1.35 -8.84 -17.16
N TYR A 91 -1.24 -8.41 -15.92
CA TYR A 91 -0.80 -7.06 -15.57
C TYR A 91 0.69 -6.96 -15.25
N ASN A 92 1.46 -8.03 -15.50
CA ASN A 92 2.90 -8.03 -15.30
C ASN A 92 3.54 -6.84 -16.04
N GLY A 93 4.33 -6.07 -15.32
CA GLY A 93 4.99 -4.87 -15.86
C GLY A 93 4.14 -3.60 -15.80
N SER A 94 2.87 -3.70 -15.38
CA SER A 94 1.99 -2.54 -15.23
C SER A 94 1.96 -2.10 -13.77
N THR A 95 1.71 -0.80 -13.56
CA THR A 95 1.66 -0.22 -12.21
C THR A 95 0.44 0.67 -12.06
N PHE A 96 -0.09 0.79 -10.83
CA PHE A 96 -0.93 1.92 -10.49
C PHE A 96 -0.44 2.56 -9.18
N THR A 97 -0.75 3.84 -9.00
CA THR A 97 -0.24 4.64 -7.90
C THR A 97 -1.36 4.98 -6.92
N VAL A 98 -1.12 4.73 -5.65
CA VAL A 98 -2.02 5.06 -4.55
C VAL A 98 -1.42 6.20 -3.74
N LEU A 99 -2.23 7.23 -3.52
CA LEU A 99 -1.89 8.35 -2.66
C LEU A 99 -3.09 8.64 -1.76
N GLY A 100 -2.86 8.70 -0.46
CA GLY A 100 -3.97 9.00 0.42
C GLY A 100 -3.66 8.97 1.90
N ARG A 101 -4.68 9.32 2.66
CA ARG A 101 -4.66 9.35 4.11
C ARG A 101 -5.05 7.99 4.67
N ASN A 102 -4.25 7.46 5.57
CA ASN A 102 -4.50 6.18 6.21
C ASN A 102 -4.56 6.35 7.74
N THR A 103 -5.76 6.43 8.28
CA THR A 103 -5.99 6.43 9.73
C THR A 103 -6.00 4.98 10.22
N VAL A 104 -4.82 4.46 10.51
CA VAL A 104 -4.55 3.03 10.69
C VAL A 104 -5.43 2.32 11.73
N LEU A 105 -5.96 3.04 12.71
CA LEU A 105 -6.81 2.47 13.75
C LEU A 105 -8.28 2.39 13.32
N SER A 106 -8.67 3.00 12.21
CA SER A 106 -10.01 2.86 11.66
C SER A 106 -10.18 1.48 11.02
N LYS A 107 -11.38 0.91 11.15
CA LYS A 107 -11.66 -0.45 10.66
C LYS A 107 -11.47 -0.57 9.16
N VAL A 108 -11.98 0.41 8.41
CA VAL A 108 -11.83 0.49 6.95
C VAL A 108 -11.28 1.85 6.60
N ARG A 109 -10.27 1.89 5.71
CA ARG A 109 -9.68 3.13 5.24
C ARG A 109 -9.74 3.14 3.71
N GLU A 110 -9.87 4.33 3.15
CA GLU A 110 -9.94 4.51 1.71
C GLU A 110 -8.82 5.44 1.25
N MET A 111 -8.16 5.06 0.14
CA MET A 111 -7.15 5.89 -0.49
C MET A 111 -7.39 5.92 -2.00
N SER A 112 -6.88 6.97 -2.66
CA SER A 112 -7.13 7.18 -4.10
C SER A 112 -6.12 6.48 -4.98
N VAL A 113 -6.58 5.92 -6.08
CA VAL A 113 -5.74 5.56 -7.23
C VAL A 113 -5.66 6.78 -8.13
N ILE A 114 -4.46 7.36 -8.25
CA ILE A 114 -4.27 8.66 -8.90
C ILE A 114 -3.70 8.54 -10.31
N GLY A 115 -3.32 7.35 -10.74
CA GLY A 115 -2.74 7.14 -12.07
C GLY A 115 -2.13 5.76 -12.17
N GLY A 116 -1.47 5.52 -13.28
CA GLY A 116 -0.81 4.25 -13.51
C GLY A 116 0.01 4.24 -14.80
N SER A 117 0.60 3.10 -15.08
CA SER A 117 1.41 2.88 -16.27
C SER A 117 1.10 1.52 -16.89
N GLY A 118 1.55 1.32 -18.12
CA GLY A 118 1.26 0.10 -18.84
C GLY A 118 -0.23 -0.03 -19.11
N LEU A 119 -0.81 -1.17 -18.73
CA LEU A 119 -2.26 -1.40 -18.87
C LEU A 119 -3.11 -0.51 -17.97
N PHE A 120 -2.50 0.13 -16.98
CA PHE A 120 -3.18 1.08 -16.07
C PHE A 120 -2.93 2.55 -16.44
N ARG A 121 -2.47 2.84 -17.66
CA ARG A 121 -2.38 4.22 -18.11
C ARG A 121 -3.74 4.88 -18.03
N PHE A 122 -3.80 6.12 -17.51
CA PHE A 122 -5.03 6.87 -17.23
C PHE A 122 -5.91 6.26 -16.13
N ALA A 123 -5.38 5.34 -15.32
CA ALA A 123 -6.15 4.73 -14.25
C ALA A 123 -6.62 5.77 -13.24
N LYS A 124 -7.80 5.52 -12.69
CA LYS A 124 -8.38 6.24 -11.55
C LYS A 124 -9.20 5.26 -10.74
N GLY A 125 -9.45 5.58 -9.51
CA GLY A 125 -10.23 4.71 -8.65
C GLY A 125 -9.86 4.89 -7.19
N TYR A 126 -10.04 3.82 -6.42
CA TYR A 126 -9.75 3.84 -5.00
C TYR A 126 -9.40 2.46 -4.49
N VAL A 127 -8.77 2.42 -3.32
CA VAL A 127 -8.55 1.20 -2.56
C VAL A 127 -9.25 1.31 -1.21
N GLN A 128 -9.84 0.22 -0.76
CA GLN A 128 -10.33 0.07 0.61
C GLN A 128 -9.44 -0.93 1.32
N VAL A 129 -8.96 -0.58 2.51
CA VAL A 129 -7.98 -1.37 3.23
C VAL A 129 -8.46 -1.67 4.64
N LYS A 130 -8.14 -2.88 5.10
CA LYS A 130 -8.43 -3.37 6.46
C LYS A 130 -7.19 -4.06 6.98
N THR A 131 -6.80 -3.76 8.22
CA THR A 131 -5.73 -4.53 8.86
C THR A 131 -6.20 -5.95 9.12
N TYR A 132 -5.47 -6.92 8.57
CA TYR A 132 -5.73 -8.34 8.78
C TYR A 132 -5.06 -8.82 10.07
N THR A 133 -3.75 -8.56 10.21
CA THR A 133 -3.00 -8.83 11.43
C THR A 133 -2.01 -7.73 11.73
N PHE A 134 -1.79 -7.48 13.01
CA PHE A 134 -0.73 -6.60 13.49
C PHE A 134 -0.06 -7.24 14.70
N ASN A 135 1.26 -7.42 14.63
CA ASN A 135 2.02 -7.98 15.73
C ASN A 135 2.58 -6.85 16.59
N SER A 136 2.07 -6.69 17.81
CA SER A 136 2.46 -5.60 18.71
C SER A 136 3.90 -5.70 19.18
N THR A 137 4.51 -6.87 19.11
CA THR A 137 5.92 -7.09 19.50
C THR A 137 6.87 -6.72 18.37
N THR A 138 6.64 -7.27 17.17
CA THR A 138 7.52 -7.04 16.01
C THR A 138 7.14 -5.78 15.23
N LYS A 139 5.87 -5.33 15.34
CA LYS A 139 5.27 -4.23 14.57
C LYS A 139 5.02 -4.58 13.10
N ASP A 140 5.17 -5.85 12.72
CA ASP A 140 4.82 -6.31 11.38
C ASP A 140 3.30 -6.29 11.20
N ALA A 141 2.85 -5.90 10.01
CA ALA A 141 1.43 -5.81 9.69
C ALA A 141 1.13 -6.53 8.38
N THR A 142 -0.05 -7.15 8.32
CA THR A 142 -0.63 -7.64 7.07
C THR A 142 -1.96 -6.92 6.88
N VAL A 143 -2.12 -6.29 5.73
CA VAL A 143 -3.27 -5.44 5.42
C VAL A 143 -3.95 -5.96 4.16
N GLU A 144 -5.27 -6.19 4.24
CA GLU A 144 -6.08 -6.57 3.09
C GLU A 144 -6.41 -5.33 2.28
N TYR A 145 -6.11 -5.39 0.98
CA TYR A 145 -6.42 -4.36 0.00
C TYR A 145 -7.47 -4.85 -0.97
N ASN A 146 -8.49 -4.04 -1.19
CA ASN A 146 -9.41 -4.17 -2.31
C ASN A 146 -9.27 -2.93 -3.18
N ALA A 147 -8.79 -3.10 -4.40
CA ALA A 147 -8.56 -2.02 -5.34
C ALA A 147 -9.62 -2.06 -6.44
N TYR A 148 -10.26 -0.92 -6.66
CA TYR A 148 -11.26 -0.72 -7.70
C TYR A 148 -10.69 0.31 -8.68
N VAL A 149 -10.33 -0.15 -9.87
CA VAL A 149 -9.53 0.62 -10.82
C VAL A 149 -10.25 0.73 -12.16
N PHE A 150 -10.56 1.97 -12.57
CA PHE A 150 -11.01 2.25 -13.93
C PHE A 150 -9.80 2.44 -14.83
N HIS A 151 -9.78 1.74 -15.95
CA HIS A 151 -8.71 1.82 -16.94
C HIS A 151 -9.21 1.39 -18.32
N TYR A 152 -8.38 1.49 -19.33
CA TYR A 152 -8.75 1.16 -20.71
C TYR A 152 -8.11 -0.12 -21.23
#